data_246266cdbdcaf918de00dba2c6b4ec1f
#
_entry.id   246266cdbdcaf918de00dba2c6b4ec1f
#
_cell.length_a   1.000
_cell.length_b   1.000
_cell.length_c   1.000
_cell.angle_alpha   90.00
_cell.angle_beta   90.00
_cell.angle_gamma   90.00
#
_symmetry.space_group_name_H-M   'P 1'
#
loop_
_entity.id
_entity.type
_entity.pdbx_description
1 polymer ?
#
loop_
_entity_poly.entity_id
_entity_poly.type
_entity_poly.pdbx_seq_one_letter_code
_entity_poly.pdbx_strand_id
1 'polypeptide(L)'
;MKTNIKKLYNSRAFWMIVSLICSVIMWVYVASVETEEFKQTFRGVRVQLVGETLLRDSKNLVITDMDTSTVTVEVVGPRRVVGSLDSDQIYAQIDVSKLSRAAYTSQQYSVIFPDGTETGSLSVTRKTPETINFMVSSQTTKSVQVRGSFDGSIAEGFIAESVVFDPATITLSGPEAYLRNVDYAWVSFGKENVDSTYEVETGYTLMTADNIPASTTGISFSTDVVTATLPLLTVKDVSLGVNLIEGGGATAENTKVTIEPETISLAGDSKLLAGINKINLASIDLTDFTTSFSDTYVIPIDNELRNITGATEAKVTVEIVGLETKNVKVTNISCINVTEGYVADILTKSLNVTLRGNPESLAQIKDENIRAVADLADMNESVGTYMPRVRIYVDGYTDVGAIKSGGTDYAVYIQIDKAPEKVPEVIPEMESDLD
;
A
#
# COMPACT_ATOMS: atom_id res chain seq x y z
N MET A 1 -13.29 -117.45 -23.63
CA MET A 1 -12.48 -116.22 -23.27
C MET A 1 -11.91 -116.22 -21.83
N LYS A 2 -12.03 -117.36 -21.07
CA LYS A 2 -11.52 -117.42 -19.64
C LYS A 2 -10.15 -118.07 -19.52
N THR A 3 -9.51 -118.60 -20.61
CA THR A 3 -8.26 -119.35 -20.46
C THR A 3 -6.98 -118.53 -20.71
N ASN A 4 -7.05 -117.37 -21.30
CA ASN A 4 -5.86 -116.52 -21.55
C ASN A 4 -5.45 -115.60 -20.39
N ILE A 5 -6.37 -115.30 -19.50
CA ILE A 5 -6.07 -114.46 -18.36
C ILE A 5 -5.22 -115.14 -17.32
N LYS A 6 -5.37 -116.51 -17.03
CA LYS A 6 -4.56 -117.33 -16.13
C LYS A 6 -3.11 -117.45 -16.55
N LYS A 7 -2.78 -117.47 -17.89
CA LYS A 7 -1.43 -117.47 -18.41
C LYS A 7 -0.72 -116.11 -18.25
N LEU A 8 -1.46 -115.01 -18.32
CA LEU A 8 -0.90 -113.70 -18.11
C LEU A 8 -0.47 -113.49 -16.65
N TYR A 9 -1.30 -113.88 -15.67
CA TYR A 9 -0.96 -113.83 -14.24
C TYR A 9 0.21 -114.68 -13.84
N ASN A 10 0.60 -115.74 -14.53
CA ASN A 10 1.74 -116.59 -14.21
C ASN A 10 3.03 -116.20 -14.99
N SER A 11 3.00 -115.18 -15.79
CA SER A 11 4.15 -114.66 -16.51
C SER A 11 4.99 -113.73 -15.65
N ARG A 12 6.29 -114.00 -15.51
CA ARG A 12 7.23 -113.12 -14.78
C ARG A 12 7.26 -111.69 -15.45
N ALA A 13 7.11 -111.65 -16.80
CA ALA A 13 7.07 -110.38 -17.49
C ALA A 13 5.85 -109.54 -17.12
N PHE A 14 4.67 -110.15 -16.91
CA PHE A 14 3.48 -109.42 -16.46
C PHE A 14 3.67 -108.74 -15.15
N TRP A 15 4.23 -109.46 -14.15
CA TRP A 15 4.52 -108.91 -12.83
C TRP A 15 5.62 -107.80 -12.80
N MET A 16 6.61 -107.89 -13.72
CA MET A 16 7.60 -106.87 -13.95
C MET A 16 6.94 -105.59 -14.52
N ILE A 17 6.02 -105.71 -15.50
CA ILE A 17 5.30 -104.56 -16.04
C ILE A 17 4.39 -103.90 -14.96
N VAL A 18 3.67 -104.77 -14.22
CA VAL A 18 2.80 -104.22 -13.14
C VAL A 18 3.63 -103.54 -12.05
N SER A 19 4.77 -104.12 -11.64
CA SER A 19 5.68 -103.45 -10.71
C SER A 19 6.23 -102.18 -11.29
N LEU A 20 6.60 -102.10 -12.54
CA LEU A 20 7.06 -100.85 -13.18
C LEU A 20 5.96 -99.80 -13.17
N ILE A 21 4.74 -100.21 -13.56
CA ILE A 21 3.59 -99.31 -13.58
C ILE A 21 3.25 -98.82 -12.16
N CYS A 22 3.25 -99.68 -11.16
CA CYS A 22 3.06 -99.31 -9.72
C CYS A 22 4.19 -98.41 -9.27
N SER A 23 5.43 -98.66 -9.64
CA SER A 23 6.59 -97.77 -9.27
C SER A 23 6.46 -96.39 -9.89
N VAL A 24 6.04 -96.35 -11.22
CA VAL A 24 5.80 -95.02 -11.85
C VAL A 24 4.62 -94.30 -11.22
N ILE A 25 3.53 -95.01 -10.93
CA ILE A 25 2.37 -94.43 -10.26
C ILE A 25 2.77 -93.90 -8.85
N MET A 26 3.55 -94.72 -8.11
CA MET A 26 4.02 -94.34 -6.82
C MET A 26 5.02 -93.17 -6.91
N TRP A 27 5.90 -93.17 -7.91
CA TRP A 27 6.82 -92.03 -8.15
C TRP A 27 6.04 -90.76 -8.54
N VAL A 28 5.05 -90.85 -9.46
CA VAL A 28 4.20 -89.68 -9.75
C VAL A 28 3.40 -89.23 -8.53
N TYR A 29 2.89 -90.13 -7.70
CA TYR A 29 2.20 -89.78 -6.46
C TYR A 29 3.14 -89.08 -5.48
N VAL A 30 4.34 -89.63 -5.22
CA VAL A 30 5.31 -88.99 -4.33
C VAL A 30 5.77 -87.65 -4.91
N ALA A 31 6.08 -87.61 -6.22
CA ALA A 31 6.47 -86.37 -6.88
C ALA A 31 5.34 -85.32 -6.91
N SER A 32 4.07 -85.72 -6.87
CA SER A 32 2.91 -84.82 -6.78
C SER A 32 2.57 -84.40 -5.33
N VAL A 33 3.00 -85.19 -4.33
CA VAL A 33 2.75 -84.93 -2.88
C VAL A 33 3.93 -84.25 -2.24
N GLU A 34 5.16 -84.44 -2.76
CA GLU A 34 6.33 -83.67 -2.32
C GLU A 34 6.21 -82.24 -2.89
N THR A 35 5.45 -81.40 -2.20
CA THR A 35 5.47 -79.97 -2.36
C THR A 35 6.82 -79.47 -1.80
N GLU A 36 7.87 -79.44 -2.66
CA GLU A 36 9.05 -78.66 -2.35
C GLU A 36 8.62 -77.19 -2.10
N GLU A 37 8.73 -76.77 -0.85
CA GLU A 37 8.51 -75.35 -0.50
C GLU A 37 9.52 -74.54 -1.30
N PHE A 38 9.02 -73.78 -2.29
CA PHE A 38 9.82 -72.89 -3.08
C PHE A 38 9.83 -71.50 -2.48
N LYS A 39 11.02 -71.01 -2.25
CA LYS A 39 11.28 -69.68 -1.64
C LYS A 39 11.68 -68.71 -2.73
N GLN A 40 10.97 -67.60 -2.83
CA GLN A 40 11.26 -66.53 -3.79
C GLN A 40 11.19 -65.16 -3.10
N THR A 41 12.13 -64.24 -3.47
CA THR A 41 12.22 -62.91 -2.99
C THR A 41 11.69 -61.97 -4.06
N PHE A 42 10.62 -61.23 -3.75
CA PHE A 42 10.05 -60.20 -4.57
C PHE A 42 10.56 -58.85 -4.11
N ARG A 43 11.23 -58.11 -4.99
CA ARG A 43 11.77 -56.79 -4.74
C ARG A 43 10.92 -55.72 -5.43
N GLY A 44 10.85 -54.50 -4.83
CA GLY A 44 10.11 -53.38 -5.42
C GLY A 44 8.59 -53.53 -5.33
N VAL A 45 8.08 -54.35 -4.40
CA VAL A 45 6.65 -54.48 -4.13
C VAL A 45 6.11 -53.16 -3.66
N ARG A 46 5.10 -52.60 -4.36
CA ARG A 46 4.55 -51.28 -4.10
C ARG A 46 3.74 -51.24 -2.78
N VAL A 47 3.89 -50.14 -2.05
CA VAL A 47 3.08 -49.86 -0.86
C VAL A 47 1.77 -49.22 -1.31
N GLN A 48 0.66 -49.78 -0.81
CA GLN A 48 -0.69 -49.25 -1.05
C GLN A 48 -1.34 -48.86 0.28
N LEU A 49 -1.78 -47.61 0.38
CA LEU A 49 -2.51 -47.13 1.54
C LEU A 49 -4.02 -47.31 1.29
N VAL A 50 -4.72 -47.90 2.26
CA VAL A 50 -6.17 -48.09 2.22
C VAL A 50 -6.83 -47.29 3.31
N GLY A 51 -7.91 -46.55 2.97
CA GLY A 51 -8.63 -45.71 3.92
C GLY A 51 -8.14 -44.26 3.98
N GLU A 52 -7.32 -43.80 3.03
CA GLU A 52 -6.85 -42.41 2.96
C GLU A 52 -8.00 -41.40 2.80
N THR A 53 -9.04 -41.74 2.03
CA THR A 53 -10.24 -40.90 1.88
C THR A 53 -10.97 -40.71 3.22
N LEU A 54 -11.16 -41.80 3.97
CA LEU A 54 -11.75 -41.76 5.31
C LEU A 54 -10.87 -40.94 6.29
N LEU A 55 -9.55 -41.10 6.18
CA LEU A 55 -8.61 -40.36 7.02
C LEU A 55 -8.71 -38.85 6.76
N ARG A 56 -8.77 -38.47 5.48
CA ARG A 56 -8.92 -37.07 5.03
C ARG A 56 -10.28 -36.50 5.36
N ASP A 57 -11.36 -37.13 4.92
CA ASP A 57 -12.69 -36.54 4.93
C ASP A 57 -13.34 -36.58 6.33
N SER A 58 -13.04 -37.64 7.13
CA SER A 58 -13.65 -37.78 8.45
C SER A 58 -12.80 -37.27 9.60
N LYS A 59 -11.47 -37.26 9.44
CA LYS A 59 -10.55 -36.96 10.53
C LYS A 59 -9.64 -35.77 10.22
N ASN A 60 -9.73 -35.21 9.02
CA ASN A 60 -8.90 -34.09 8.54
C ASN A 60 -7.38 -34.37 8.69
N LEU A 61 -6.98 -35.62 8.43
CA LEU A 61 -5.61 -36.09 8.50
C LEU A 61 -5.12 -36.56 7.13
N VAL A 62 -3.87 -36.33 6.84
CA VAL A 62 -3.20 -36.76 5.60
C VAL A 62 -1.84 -37.36 5.94
N ILE A 63 -1.40 -38.26 5.06
CA ILE A 63 -0.08 -38.91 5.20
C ILE A 63 0.93 -38.10 4.41
N THR A 64 2.07 -37.81 5.06
CA THR A 64 3.23 -37.11 4.50
C THR A 64 4.51 -37.86 4.84
N ASP A 65 5.57 -37.61 4.08
CA ASP A 65 6.94 -38.06 4.37
C ASP A 65 7.04 -39.56 4.68
N MET A 66 6.56 -40.40 3.75
CA MET A 66 6.71 -41.83 3.84
C MET A 66 8.16 -42.23 3.52
N ASP A 67 8.81 -43.00 4.39
CA ASP A 67 10.21 -43.36 4.30
C ASP A 67 10.54 -44.29 3.12
N THR A 68 9.58 -45.09 2.66
CA THR A 68 9.70 -45.92 1.47
C THR A 68 8.34 -46.14 0.77
N SER A 69 8.35 -46.15 -0.55
CA SER A 69 7.19 -46.50 -1.39
C SER A 69 7.19 -47.96 -1.86
N THR A 70 8.28 -48.70 -1.58
CA THR A 70 8.42 -50.09 -2.01
C THR A 70 9.06 -50.95 -0.92
N VAL A 71 8.73 -52.22 -0.88
CA VAL A 71 9.29 -53.20 0.07
C VAL A 71 9.80 -54.42 -0.66
N THR A 72 10.59 -55.20 0.05
CA THR A 72 11.03 -56.55 -0.38
C THR A 72 10.36 -57.59 0.50
N VAL A 73 9.68 -58.55 -0.11
CA VAL A 73 9.01 -59.63 0.60
C VAL A 73 9.55 -61.00 0.13
N GLU A 74 9.69 -61.89 1.06
CA GLU A 74 10.10 -63.26 0.83
C GLU A 74 8.89 -64.18 1.06
N VAL A 75 8.50 -64.88 0.00
CA VAL A 75 7.32 -65.75 0.02
C VAL A 75 7.76 -67.21 -0.19
N VAL A 76 7.18 -68.06 0.60
CA VAL A 76 7.39 -69.54 0.55
C VAL A 76 6.04 -70.19 0.27
N GLY A 77 6.06 -71.19 -0.62
CA GLY A 77 4.89 -71.97 -1.00
C GLY A 77 5.15 -72.93 -2.13
N PRO A 78 4.12 -73.59 -2.68
CA PRO A 78 4.26 -74.49 -3.82
C PRO A 78 4.89 -73.79 -5.03
N ARG A 79 5.90 -74.39 -5.62
CA ARG A 79 6.64 -73.81 -6.78
C ARG A 79 5.75 -73.30 -7.89
N ARG A 80 4.64 -73.99 -8.16
CA ARG A 80 3.68 -73.62 -9.19
C ARG A 80 3.01 -72.28 -8.86
N VAL A 81 2.67 -72.05 -7.58
CA VAL A 81 1.97 -70.80 -7.15
C VAL A 81 2.97 -69.69 -7.05
N VAL A 82 4.09 -69.88 -6.35
CA VAL A 82 5.12 -68.85 -6.16
C VAL A 82 5.75 -68.41 -7.47
N GLY A 83 6.00 -69.38 -8.39
CA GLY A 83 6.59 -69.10 -9.72
C GLY A 83 5.70 -68.38 -10.69
N SER A 84 4.38 -68.33 -10.43
CA SER A 84 3.42 -67.55 -11.23
C SER A 84 3.20 -66.11 -10.73
N LEU A 85 3.77 -65.76 -9.59
CA LEU A 85 3.65 -64.44 -9.03
C LEU A 85 4.66 -63.45 -9.64
N ASP A 86 4.21 -62.23 -9.88
CA ASP A 86 5.06 -61.13 -10.29
C ASP A 86 5.07 -60.04 -9.20
N SER A 87 6.24 -59.42 -9.01
CA SER A 87 6.40 -58.30 -8.05
C SER A 87 5.44 -57.15 -8.28
N ASP A 88 5.06 -56.86 -9.54
CA ASP A 88 4.16 -55.77 -9.91
C ASP A 88 2.67 -56.07 -9.58
N GLN A 89 2.35 -57.36 -9.29
CA GLN A 89 0.99 -57.77 -8.94
C GLN A 89 0.82 -58.01 -7.44
N ILE A 90 1.89 -57.92 -6.69
CA ILE A 90 1.88 -58.04 -5.21
C ILE A 90 1.91 -56.63 -4.61
N TYR A 91 1.12 -56.42 -3.57
CA TYR A 91 1.03 -55.09 -2.89
C TYR A 91 1.31 -55.29 -1.37
N ALA A 92 2.02 -54.32 -0.82
CA ALA A 92 2.13 -54.15 0.60
C ALA A 92 1.05 -53.17 1.09
N GLN A 93 -0.01 -53.66 1.68
CA GLN A 93 -1.18 -52.87 2.08
C GLN A 93 -1.11 -52.43 3.52
N ILE A 94 -1.36 -51.14 3.76
CA ILE A 94 -1.46 -50.54 5.09
C ILE A 94 -2.87 -49.92 5.22
N ASP A 95 -3.61 -50.34 6.27
CA ASP A 95 -4.89 -49.74 6.61
C ASP A 95 -4.65 -48.56 7.54
N VAL A 96 -4.82 -47.35 6.97
CA VAL A 96 -4.63 -46.08 7.67
C VAL A 96 -5.95 -45.52 8.23
N SER A 97 -7.09 -46.16 7.97
CA SER A 97 -8.41 -45.73 8.44
C SER A 97 -8.53 -45.64 9.95
N LYS A 98 -7.71 -46.38 10.68
CA LYS A 98 -7.70 -46.45 12.16
C LYS A 98 -6.87 -45.36 12.84
N LEU A 99 -6.06 -44.62 12.07
CA LEU A 99 -5.28 -43.51 12.60
C LEU A 99 -6.21 -42.39 13.04
N SER A 100 -5.89 -41.75 14.18
CA SER A 100 -6.79 -40.77 14.81
C SER A 100 -6.12 -39.49 15.27
N ARG A 101 -4.79 -39.37 15.08
CA ARG A 101 -4.03 -38.19 15.49
C ARG A 101 -2.82 -37.96 14.60
N ALA A 102 -2.43 -36.71 14.49
CA ALA A 102 -1.20 -36.32 13.81
C ALA A 102 0.02 -36.78 14.65
N ALA A 103 0.86 -37.61 14.07
CA ALA A 103 2.10 -38.09 14.70
C ALA A 103 2.98 -38.82 13.68
N TYR A 104 4.29 -38.94 13.97
CA TYR A 104 5.16 -39.87 13.29
C TYR A 104 4.76 -41.27 13.71
N THR A 105 4.48 -42.14 12.75
CA THR A 105 3.84 -43.45 13.01
C THR A 105 4.57 -44.52 12.24
N SER A 106 4.78 -45.67 12.90
CA SER A 106 5.32 -46.89 12.33
C SER A 106 4.18 -47.92 12.22
N GLN A 107 3.90 -48.42 11.01
CA GLN A 107 2.83 -49.38 10.76
C GLN A 107 3.37 -50.65 10.09
N GLN A 108 2.82 -51.78 10.50
CA GLN A 108 3.02 -53.05 9.81
C GLN A 108 2.11 -53.09 8.56
N TYR A 109 2.54 -53.81 7.56
CA TYR A 109 1.76 -54.02 6.35
C TYR A 109 1.39 -55.47 6.10
N SER A 110 0.26 -55.68 5.45
CA SER A 110 -0.16 -56.99 4.93
C SER A 110 0.30 -57.15 3.50
N VAL A 111 0.75 -58.32 3.11
CA VAL A 111 1.07 -58.61 1.72
C VAL A 111 -0.19 -59.15 1.05
N ILE A 112 -0.62 -58.49 0.00
CA ILE A 112 -1.79 -58.85 -0.79
C ILE A 112 -1.31 -59.44 -2.10
N PHE A 113 -1.80 -60.60 -2.42
CA PHE A 113 -1.53 -61.32 -3.63
C PHE A 113 -2.61 -61.08 -4.68
N PRO A 114 -2.36 -61.31 -6.00
CA PRO A 114 -3.37 -61.17 -7.04
C PRO A 114 -4.60 -62.05 -6.80
N ASP A 115 -5.76 -61.56 -7.29
CA ASP A 115 -7.01 -62.34 -7.21
C ASP A 115 -6.88 -63.69 -7.92
N GLY A 116 -7.42 -64.75 -7.32
CA GLY A 116 -7.34 -66.11 -7.84
C GLY A 116 -6.07 -66.89 -7.43
N THR A 117 -5.15 -66.25 -6.64
CA THR A 117 -4.01 -66.97 -6.07
C THR A 117 -4.46 -67.86 -4.88
N GLU A 118 -4.00 -69.10 -4.83
CA GLU A 118 -4.21 -69.99 -3.66
C GLU A 118 -3.41 -69.55 -2.45
N THR A 119 -3.87 -68.43 -1.80
CA THR A 119 -3.15 -67.78 -0.73
C THR A 119 -2.99 -68.66 0.52
N GLY A 120 -3.87 -69.63 0.74
CA GLY A 120 -3.80 -70.56 1.87
C GLY A 120 -2.53 -71.45 1.89
N SER A 121 -1.87 -71.57 0.78
CA SER A 121 -0.61 -72.31 0.62
C SER A 121 0.64 -71.44 0.62
N LEU A 122 0.50 -70.10 0.72
CA LEU A 122 1.59 -69.13 0.74
C LEU A 122 1.90 -68.66 2.12
N SER A 123 3.17 -68.55 2.47
CA SER A 123 3.66 -67.96 3.70
C SER A 123 4.67 -66.85 3.41
N VAL A 124 4.46 -65.68 4.01
CA VAL A 124 5.43 -64.56 3.96
C VAL A 124 6.40 -64.74 5.11
N THR A 125 7.63 -65.15 4.83
CA THR A 125 8.64 -65.49 5.79
C THR A 125 9.50 -64.33 6.21
N ARG A 126 9.66 -63.32 5.32
CA ARG A 126 10.48 -62.12 5.61
C ARG A 126 9.89 -60.90 4.92
N LYS A 127 9.90 -59.79 5.65
CA LYS A 127 9.51 -58.47 5.16
C LYS A 127 10.67 -57.51 5.43
N THR A 128 11.04 -56.71 4.41
CA THR A 128 12.16 -55.76 4.57
C THR A 128 11.77 -54.42 3.87
N PRO A 129 11.57 -53.34 4.62
CA PRO A 129 11.51 -53.27 6.10
C PRO A 129 10.29 -54.00 6.68
N GLU A 130 10.28 -54.32 7.96
CA GLU A 130 9.13 -54.97 8.63
C GLU A 130 7.96 -53.99 8.87
N THR A 131 8.30 -52.71 9.06
CA THR A 131 7.36 -51.62 9.25
C THR A 131 7.69 -50.46 8.31
N ILE A 132 6.69 -49.72 7.94
CA ILE A 132 6.83 -48.51 7.16
C ILE A 132 6.51 -47.32 8.06
N ASN A 133 7.42 -46.34 8.02
CA ASN A 133 7.27 -45.13 8.82
C ASN A 133 6.76 -43.98 7.93
N PHE A 134 5.84 -43.24 8.47
CA PHE A 134 5.31 -42.05 7.81
C PHE A 134 4.79 -41.03 8.81
N MET A 135 4.74 -39.79 8.42
CA MET A 135 4.13 -38.71 9.19
C MET A 135 2.65 -38.62 8.86
N VAL A 136 1.82 -38.60 9.88
CA VAL A 136 0.41 -38.21 9.80
C VAL A 136 0.31 -36.75 10.21
N SER A 137 -0.22 -35.89 9.33
CA SER A 137 -0.34 -34.44 9.54
C SER A 137 -1.80 -34.02 9.48
N SER A 138 -2.17 -33.03 10.27
CA SER A 138 -3.49 -32.39 10.15
C SER A 138 -3.54 -31.59 8.86
N GLN A 139 -4.65 -31.68 8.14
CA GLN A 139 -4.92 -30.77 7.04
C GLN A 139 -5.45 -29.47 7.60
N THR A 140 -4.87 -28.35 7.22
CA THR A 140 -5.23 -27.02 7.69
C THR A 140 -5.10 -25.99 6.60
N THR A 141 -5.55 -24.78 6.89
CA THR A 141 -5.38 -23.62 6.02
C THR A 141 -4.49 -22.59 6.69
N LYS A 142 -3.66 -21.93 5.92
CA LYS A 142 -2.81 -20.83 6.35
C LYS A 142 -2.91 -19.68 5.35
N SER A 143 -3.16 -18.47 5.83
CA SER A 143 -3.09 -17.27 5.01
C SER A 143 -1.69 -16.69 5.12
N VAL A 144 -1.06 -16.41 3.98
CA VAL A 144 0.27 -15.81 3.87
C VAL A 144 0.18 -14.49 3.13
N GLN A 145 1.00 -13.51 3.56
CA GLN A 145 1.06 -12.21 2.90
C GLN A 145 1.79 -12.30 1.56
N VAL A 146 1.33 -11.54 0.59
CA VAL A 146 2.07 -11.31 -0.65
C VAL A 146 3.05 -10.17 -0.44
N ARG A 147 4.31 -10.41 -0.80
CA ARG A 147 5.42 -9.45 -0.79
C ARG A 147 6.12 -9.52 -2.14
N GLY A 148 6.79 -8.46 -2.50
CA GLY A 148 7.54 -8.50 -3.76
C GLY A 148 8.37 -7.26 -3.98
N SER A 149 9.09 -7.26 -5.10
CA SER A 149 9.89 -6.14 -5.55
C SER A 149 9.61 -5.85 -7.01
N PHE A 150 9.69 -4.57 -7.34
CA PHE A 150 9.78 -4.10 -8.71
C PHE A 150 11.25 -4.05 -9.11
N ASP A 151 11.55 -4.65 -10.25
CA ASP A 151 12.90 -4.71 -10.84
C ASP A 151 12.86 -4.04 -12.21
N GLY A 152 13.18 -2.74 -12.25
CA GLY A 152 13.08 -1.92 -13.44
C GLY A 152 13.43 -0.46 -13.19
N SER A 153 13.12 0.41 -14.15
CA SER A 153 13.38 1.84 -14.08
C SER A 153 12.11 2.67 -14.25
N ILE A 154 12.08 3.80 -13.57
CA ILE A 154 11.01 4.79 -13.65
C ILE A 154 11.45 5.90 -14.60
N ALA A 155 10.53 6.37 -15.46
CA ALA A 155 10.77 7.48 -16.37
C ALA A 155 11.03 8.78 -15.60
N GLU A 156 11.77 9.68 -16.22
CA GLU A 156 12.01 11.03 -15.68
C GLU A 156 10.67 11.78 -15.48
N GLY A 157 10.54 12.50 -14.38
CA GLY A 157 9.32 13.21 -14.02
C GLY A 157 8.28 12.36 -13.27
N PHE A 158 8.65 11.14 -12.85
CA PHE A 158 7.78 10.27 -12.05
C PHE A 158 8.52 9.71 -10.83
N ILE A 159 7.77 9.37 -9.81
CA ILE A 159 8.25 8.58 -8.65
C ILE A 159 7.30 7.43 -8.39
N ALA A 160 7.86 6.31 -7.97
CA ALA A 160 7.07 5.13 -7.59
C ALA A 160 6.65 5.22 -6.12
N GLU A 161 5.42 4.76 -5.85
CA GLU A 161 4.95 4.47 -4.52
C GLU A 161 5.19 2.99 -4.16
N SER A 162 4.73 2.59 -2.98
CA SER A 162 4.82 1.20 -2.55
C SER A 162 3.97 0.30 -3.44
N VAL A 163 4.54 -0.83 -3.86
CA VAL A 163 3.82 -1.83 -4.66
C VAL A 163 2.62 -2.34 -3.88
N VAL A 164 1.50 -2.47 -4.58
CA VAL A 164 0.25 -3.03 -4.06
C VAL A 164 0.00 -4.36 -4.75
N PHE A 165 -0.44 -5.37 -3.99
CA PHE A 165 -0.76 -6.70 -4.51
C PHE A 165 -2.24 -7.02 -4.28
N ASP A 166 -2.88 -7.57 -5.31
CA ASP A 166 -4.26 -8.05 -5.24
C ASP A 166 -4.35 -9.51 -5.75
N PRO A 167 -4.72 -10.47 -4.87
CA PRO A 167 -4.98 -10.31 -3.44
C PRO A 167 -3.71 -10.04 -2.63
N ALA A 168 -3.82 -9.28 -1.54
CA ALA A 168 -2.72 -9.00 -0.62
C ALA A 168 -2.32 -10.21 0.23
N THR A 169 -3.16 -11.23 0.29
CA THR A 169 -2.93 -12.50 1.01
C THR A 169 -3.41 -13.67 0.18
N ILE A 170 -2.68 -14.78 0.27
CA ILE A 170 -3.03 -16.05 -0.39
C ILE A 170 -3.36 -17.07 0.69
N THR A 171 -4.50 -17.75 0.54
CA THR A 171 -4.87 -18.85 1.41
C THR A 171 -4.33 -20.15 0.84
N LEU A 172 -3.50 -20.83 1.64
CA LEU A 172 -2.91 -22.12 1.38
C LEU A 172 -3.70 -23.19 2.13
N SER A 173 -3.94 -24.35 1.52
CA SER A 173 -4.57 -25.49 2.15
C SER A 173 -3.72 -26.73 1.95
N GLY A 174 -3.41 -27.45 3.01
CA GLY A 174 -2.56 -28.63 2.95
C GLY A 174 -2.16 -29.18 4.33
N PRO A 175 -1.20 -30.12 4.36
CA PRO A 175 -0.65 -30.64 5.60
C PRO A 175 -0.01 -29.56 6.46
N GLU A 176 -0.36 -29.50 7.74
CA GLU A 176 0.19 -28.52 8.69
C GLU A 176 1.72 -28.53 8.69
N ALA A 177 2.35 -29.72 8.59
CA ALA A 177 3.79 -29.87 8.56
C ALA A 177 4.44 -29.09 7.41
N TYR A 178 3.78 -29.02 6.24
CA TYR A 178 4.28 -28.30 5.06
C TYR A 178 3.97 -26.83 5.16
N LEU A 179 2.75 -26.47 5.59
CA LEU A 179 2.32 -25.07 5.73
C LEU A 179 3.08 -24.30 6.81
N ARG A 180 3.59 -25.00 7.85
CA ARG A 180 4.36 -24.38 8.94
C ARG A 180 5.58 -23.64 8.41
N ASN A 181 6.25 -24.18 7.41
CA ASN A 181 7.49 -23.64 6.86
C ASN A 181 7.28 -22.52 5.83
N VAL A 182 6.05 -22.27 5.38
CA VAL A 182 5.75 -21.18 4.44
C VAL A 182 5.50 -19.90 5.24
N ASP A 183 6.23 -18.82 4.96
CA ASP A 183 6.08 -17.54 5.64
C ASP A 183 5.31 -16.52 4.80
N TYR A 184 5.68 -16.35 3.52
CA TYR A 184 5.07 -15.39 2.61
C TYR A 184 5.12 -15.87 1.16
N ALA A 185 4.35 -15.21 0.29
CA ALA A 185 4.42 -15.37 -1.16
C ALA A 185 5.24 -14.21 -1.76
N TRP A 186 6.26 -14.53 -2.54
CA TRP A 186 7.15 -13.55 -3.16
C TRP A 186 6.83 -13.37 -4.63
N VAL A 187 6.64 -12.11 -5.03
CA VAL A 187 6.43 -11.67 -6.41
C VAL A 187 7.62 -10.83 -6.86
N SER A 188 8.16 -11.12 -8.04
CA SER A 188 9.13 -10.26 -8.72
C SER A 188 8.59 -9.92 -10.09
N PHE A 189 8.55 -8.64 -10.41
CA PHE A 189 8.07 -8.13 -11.68
C PHE A 189 8.86 -6.89 -12.07
N GLY A 190 8.91 -6.56 -13.36
CA GLY A 190 9.71 -5.43 -13.79
C GLY A 190 9.33 -4.93 -15.17
N LYS A 191 9.67 -3.66 -15.42
CA LYS A 191 9.56 -3.00 -16.70
C LYS A 191 10.50 -1.80 -16.72
N GLU A 192 11.12 -1.54 -17.86
CA GLU A 192 11.98 -0.38 -18.03
C GLU A 192 11.18 0.86 -18.46
N ASN A 193 11.61 2.03 -17.96
CA ASN A 193 11.10 3.34 -18.33
C ASN A 193 9.58 3.47 -18.14
N VAL A 194 9.11 3.13 -16.93
CA VAL A 194 7.68 3.20 -16.59
C VAL A 194 7.28 4.66 -16.39
N ASP A 195 6.28 5.13 -17.14
CA ASP A 195 5.79 6.51 -17.21
C ASP A 195 4.33 6.69 -16.71
N SER A 196 3.72 5.60 -16.29
CA SER A 196 2.34 5.57 -15.77
C SER A 196 2.19 4.42 -14.79
N THR A 197 1.17 4.42 -13.94
CA THR A 197 0.87 3.30 -13.06
C THR A 197 0.95 1.99 -13.83
N TYR A 198 1.82 1.08 -13.37
CA TYR A 198 2.07 -0.20 -14.03
C TYR A 198 1.40 -1.32 -13.28
N GLU A 199 0.58 -2.08 -13.99
CA GLU A 199 -0.18 -3.21 -13.48
C GLU A 199 0.15 -4.46 -14.31
N VAL A 200 0.39 -5.57 -13.62
CA VAL A 200 0.69 -6.85 -14.26
C VAL A 200 0.19 -8.02 -13.43
N GLU A 201 -0.43 -9.00 -14.09
CA GLU A 201 -0.72 -10.29 -13.49
C GLU A 201 0.53 -11.17 -13.57
N THR A 202 0.95 -11.73 -12.45
CA THR A 202 2.14 -12.58 -12.39
C THR A 202 1.98 -13.70 -11.36
N GLY A 203 2.74 -14.77 -11.53
CA GLY A 203 2.85 -15.83 -10.53
C GLY A 203 3.71 -15.40 -9.35
N TYR A 204 3.71 -16.23 -8.32
CA TYR A 204 4.49 -16.01 -7.10
C TYR A 204 5.25 -17.27 -6.69
N THR A 205 6.23 -17.13 -5.84
CA THR A 205 6.96 -18.23 -5.22
C THR A 205 6.72 -18.20 -3.71
N LEU A 206 6.33 -19.33 -3.13
CA LEU A 206 6.24 -19.45 -1.68
C LEU A 206 7.63 -19.45 -1.06
N MET A 207 7.82 -18.70 0.01
CA MET A 207 9.09 -18.52 0.68
C MET A 207 8.99 -18.89 2.15
N THR A 208 10.09 -19.40 2.68
CA THR A 208 10.29 -19.60 4.12
C THR A 208 10.72 -18.30 4.79
N ALA A 209 10.74 -18.29 6.13
CA ALA A 209 11.26 -17.16 6.90
C ALA A 209 12.74 -16.84 6.60
N ASP A 210 13.51 -17.85 6.14
CA ASP A 210 14.92 -17.70 5.75
C ASP A 210 15.12 -17.25 4.29
N ASN A 211 14.05 -16.82 3.60
CA ASN A 211 14.04 -16.41 2.20
C ASN A 211 14.47 -17.53 1.22
N ILE A 212 14.16 -18.77 1.54
CA ILE A 212 14.40 -19.94 0.69
C ILE A 212 13.06 -20.35 0.07
N PRO A 213 13.01 -20.74 -1.23
CA PRO A 213 11.80 -21.26 -1.84
C PRO A 213 11.25 -22.47 -1.08
N ALA A 214 9.99 -22.40 -0.68
CA ALA A 214 9.30 -23.50 -0.01
C ALA A 214 8.75 -24.51 -1.03
N SER A 215 8.70 -25.79 -0.63
CA SER A 215 8.05 -26.80 -1.46
C SER A 215 6.54 -26.58 -1.54
N THR A 216 5.98 -26.72 -2.74
CA THR A 216 4.54 -26.61 -2.98
C THR A 216 3.83 -27.97 -3.02
N THR A 217 4.57 -29.06 -2.83
CA THR A 217 4.04 -30.43 -2.88
C THR A 217 2.94 -30.64 -1.85
N GLY A 218 1.75 -31.03 -2.31
CA GLY A 218 0.59 -31.27 -1.43
C GLY A 218 -0.07 -30.03 -0.86
N ILE A 219 0.26 -28.83 -1.36
CA ILE A 219 -0.38 -27.57 -1.00
C ILE A 219 -1.29 -27.13 -2.15
N SER A 220 -2.50 -26.73 -1.82
CA SER A 220 -3.47 -26.11 -2.72
C SER A 220 -3.55 -24.62 -2.44
N PHE A 221 -3.78 -23.81 -3.47
CA PHE A 221 -3.76 -22.36 -3.41
C PHE A 221 -5.14 -21.79 -3.72
N SER A 222 -5.50 -20.64 -3.11
CA SER A 222 -6.71 -19.91 -3.44
C SER A 222 -6.64 -19.27 -4.83
N THR A 223 -5.45 -18.92 -5.29
CA THR A 223 -5.15 -18.40 -6.63
C THR A 223 -3.71 -18.71 -7.00
N ASP A 224 -3.45 -18.86 -8.29
CA ASP A 224 -2.11 -19.12 -8.85
C ASP A 224 -1.43 -17.82 -9.33
N VAL A 225 -2.19 -16.72 -9.43
CA VAL A 225 -1.73 -15.43 -9.91
C VAL A 225 -2.10 -14.32 -8.96
N VAL A 226 -1.30 -13.28 -8.99
CA VAL A 226 -1.47 -12.04 -8.20
C VAL A 226 -1.29 -10.87 -9.15
N THR A 227 -2.16 -9.88 -9.04
CA THR A 227 -1.99 -8.59 -9.71
C THR A 227 -1.03 -7.73 -8.90
N ALA A 228 0.11 -7.38 -9.47
CA ALA A 228 1.07 -6.45 -8.91
C ALA A 228 0.87 -5.08 -9.55
N THR A 229 0.59 -4.06 -8.75
CA THR A 229 0.42 -2.68 -9.18
C THR A 229 1.52 -1.81 -8.58
N LEU A 230 2.24 -1.11 -9.44
CA LEU A 230 3.21 -0.08 -9.08
C LEU A 230 2.57 1.29 -9.36
N PRO A 231 2.02 1.97 -8.34
CA PRO A 231 1.47 3.31 -8.52
C PRO A 231 2.61 4.31 -8.80
N LEU A 232 2.42 5.18 -9.77
CA LEU A 232 3.31 6.28 -10.06
C LEU A 232 2.66 7.62 -9.78
N LEU A 233 3.41 8.52 -9.16
CA LEU A 233 3.08 9.92 -9.01
C LEU A 233 3.88 10.75 -10.01
N THR A 234 3.23 11.73 -10.61
CA THR A 234 3.91 12.74 -11.45
C THR A 234 4.68 13.70 -10.54
N VAL A 235 5.89 14.06 -10.93
CA VAL A 235 6.70 15.09 -10.25
C VAL A 235 6.66 16.36 -11.09
N LYS A 236 6.40 17.50 -10.45
CA LYS A 236 6.38 18.81 -11.07
C LYS A 236 7.08 19.85 -10.21
N ASP A 237 7.94 20.64 -10.83
CA ASP A 237 8.50 21.81 -10.20
C ASP A 237 7.51 22.97 -10.22
N VAL A 238 7.27 23.56 -9.07
CA VAL A 238 6.31 24.64 -8.86
C VAL A 238 7.04 25.83 -8.27
N SER A 239 6.86 27.01 -8.86
CA SER A 239 7.48 28.23 -8.36
C SER A 239 6.75 28.74 -7.12
N LEU A 240 7.52 29.29 -6.19
CA LEU A 240 7.01 30.03 -5.04
C LEU A 240 6.84 31.49 -5.41
N GLY A 241 5.88 32.16 -4.78
CA GLY A 241 5.65 33.57 -5.02
C GLY A 241 4.93 34.27 -3.88
N VAL A 242 4.90 35.58 -3.95
CA VAL A 242 4.12 36.43 -3.05
C VAL A 242 3.21 37.32 -3.86
N ASN A 243 2.15 37.80 -3.24
CA ASN A 243 1.29 38.84 -3.77
C ASN A 243 1.69 40.17 -3.16
N LEU A 244 2.04 41.17 -3.96
CA LEU A 244 2.40 42.52 -3.50
C LEU A 244 1.15 43.41 -3.47
N ILE A 245 0.91 44.05 -2.32
CA ILE A 245 -0.08 45.11 -2.20
C ILE A 245 0.68 46.42 -2.34
N GLU A 246 0.47 47.10 -3.48
CA GLU A 246 1.17 48.32 -3.84
C GLU A 246 0.73 49.50 -2.96
N GLY A 247 1.66 50.43 -2.71
CA GLY A 247 1.38 51.62 -1.94
C GLY A 247 2.64 52.32 -1.45
N GLY A 248 2.48 53.53 -1.00
CA GLY A 248 3.60 54.36 -0.57
C GLY A 248 4.62 54.62 -1.69
N GLY A 249 4.15 54.78 -2.93
CA GLY A 249 5.00 54.99 -4.09
C GLY A 249 5.67 53.69 -4.63
N ALA A 250 5.57 52.60 -3.89
CA ALA A 250 6.13 51.32 -4.32
C ALA A 250 5.09 50.54 -5.18
N THR A 251 5.59 49.94 -6.26
CA THR A 251 4.85 49.12 -7.21
C THR A 251 5.66 47.87 -7.52
N ALA A 252 5.07 46.93 -8.24
CA ALA A 252 5.79 45.73 -8.68
C ALA A 252 7.03 46.07 -9.53
N GLU A 253 7.04 47.21 -10.27
CA GLU A 253 8.13 47.60 -11.15
C GLU A 253 9.39 48.08 -10.40
N ASN A 254 9.21 48.74 -9.24
CA ASN A 254 10.31 49.26 -8.44
C ASN A 254 10.58 48.37 -7.18
N THR A 255 10.03 47.16 -7.18
CA THR A 255 10.20 46.20 -6.08
C THR A 255 10.85 44.93 -6.58
N LYS A 256 11.97 44.54 -5.96
CA LYS A 256 12.66 43.29 -6.21
C LYS A 256 12.27 42.27 -5.15
N VAL A 257 11.77 41.12 -5.57
CA VAL A 257 11.41 39.99 -4.68
C VAL A 257 12.40 38.85 -4.91
N THR A 258 12.96 38.34 -3.82
CA THR A 258 13.83 37.16 -3.80
C THR A 258 13.22 36.14 -2.86
N ILE A 259 13.07 34.89 -3.31
CA ILE A 259 12.48 33.79 -2.55
C ILE A 259 13.45 32.62 -2.53
N GLU A 260 13.76 32.08 -1.38
CA GLU A 260 14.68 30.95 -1.20
C GLU A 260 14.02 29.83 -0.39
N PRO A 261 13.76 28.64 -0.99
CA PRO A 261 14.00 28.30 -2.39
C PRO A 261 13.01 28.98 -3.35
N GLU A 262 13.41 29.19 -4.60
CA GLU A 262 12.56 29.79 -5.64
C GLU A 262 11.50 28.82 -6.14
N THR A 263 11.83 27.52 -6.18
CA THR A 263 10.96 26.44 -6.64
C THR A 263 10.98 25.28 -5.65
N ILE A 264 9.93 24.50 -5.65
CA ILE A 264 9.86 23.20 -4.97
C ILE A 264 9.31 22.15 -5.92
N SER A 265 9.75 20.89 -5.74
CA SER A 265 9.24 19.74 -6.50
C SER A 265 8.10 19.08 -5.72
N LEU A 266 6.93 18.97 -6.33
CA LEU A 266 5.76 18.31 -5.79
C LEU A 266 5.48 17.03 -6.57
N ALA A 267 5.09 15.96 -5.84
CA ALA A 267 4.59 14.74 -6.44
C ALA A 267 3.10 14.55 -6.09
N GLY A 268 2.33 14.05 -7.05
CA GLY A 268 0.91 13.79 -6.87
C GLY A 268 0.23 13.34 -8.16
N ASP A 269 -1.11 13.27 -8.10
CA ASP A 269 -1.90 12.98 -9.28
C ASP A 269 -1.68 14.07 -10.35
N SER A 270 -1.50 13.64 -11.59
CA SER A 270 -1.19 14.54 -12.72
C SER A 270 -2.28 15.60 -12.96
N LYS A 271 -3.55 15.30 -12.67
CA LYS A 271 -4.67 16.24 -12.83
C LYS A 271 -4.63 17.33 -11.76
N LEU A 272 -4.27 16.96 -10.52
CA LEU A 272 -4.09 17.94 -9.44
C LEU A 272 -2.91 18.86 -9.73
N LEU A 273 -1.78 18.30 -10.14
CA LEU A 273 -0.56 19.07 -10.44
C LEU A 273 -0.71 19.96 -11.69
N ALA A 274 -1.56 19.59 -12.66
CA ALA A 274 -1.77 20.39 -13.86
C ALA A 274 -2.26 21.81 -13.55
N GLY A 275 -3.07 21.97 -12.50
CA GLY A 275 -3.60 23.27 -12.06
C GLY A 275 -2.64 24.13 -11.25
N ILE A 276 -1.54 23.54 -10.75
CA ILE A 276 -0.62 24.22 -9.83
C ILE A 276 0.63 24.64 -10.57
N ASN A 277 0.77 25.91 -10.86
CA ASN A 277 1.97 26.49 -11.51
C ASN A 277 2.78 27.35 -10.53
N LYS A 278 2.11 27.92 -9.52
CA LYS A 278 2.70 28.80 -8.53
C LYS A 278 1.99 28.65 -7.19
N ILE A 279 2.75 28.60 -6.11
CA ILE A 279 2.25 28.64 -4.74
C ILE A 279 2.45 30.04 -4.19
N ASN A 280 1.38 30.67 -3.72
CA ASN A 280 1.45 31.96 -3.07
C ASN A 280 1.72 31.79 -1.59
N LEU A 281 2.83 32.34 -1.10
CA LEU A 281 3.26 32.23 0.30
C LEU A 281 2.53 33.21 1.20
N ALA A 282 2.41 34.46 0.75
CA ALA A 282 1.81 35.54 1.51
C ALA A 282 1.41 36.71 0.60
N SER A 283 0.60 37.64 1.17
CA SER A 283 0.40 38.98 0.62
C SER A 283 1.20 39.97 1.45
N ILE A 284 2.08 40.73 0.82
CA ILE A 284 3.00 41.68 1.45
C ILE A 284 2.57 43.09 1.08
N ASP A 285 2.20 43.88 2.09
CA ASP A 285 1.85 45.28 1.90
C ASP A 285 3.15 46.13 1.90
N LEU A 286 3.41 46.73 0.72
CA LEU A 286 4.62 47.55 0.53
C LEU A 286 4.63 48.85 1.39
N THR A 287 3.55 49.17 2.06
CA THR A 287 3.49 50.31 2.99
C THR A 287 3.97 49.96 4.39
N ASP A 288 4.15 48.69 4.77
CA ASP A 288 4.52 48.24 6.09
C ASP A 288 6.00 48.51 6.44
N PHE A 289 6.84 48.72 5.44
CA PHE A 289 8.28 48.92 5.61
C PHE A 289 8.83 50.04 4.71
N THR A 290 10.04 50.53 5.01
CA THR A 290 10.63 51.67 4.30
C THR A 290 11.33 51.25 2.98
N THR A 291 12.34 50.38 3.09
CA THR A 291 13.22 50.03 1.96
C THR A 291 13.35 48.52 1.72
N SER A 292 13.34 47.73 2.78
CA SER A 292 13.47 46.28 2.67
C SER A 292 12.70 45.58 3.80
N PHE A 293 12.29 44.37 3.48
CA PHE A 293 11.61 43.46 4.38
C PHE A 293 12.12 42.04 4.13
N SER A 294 12.28 41.25 5.17
CA SER A 294 12.66 39.84 5.05
C SER A 294 11.94 39.04 6.14
N ASP A 295 11.27 37.97 5.73
CA ASP A 295 10.57 37.08 6.66
C ASP A 295 10.52 35.67 6.08
N THR A 296 10.19 34.68 6.93
CA THR A 296 10.09 33.27 6.56
C THR A 296 8.65 32.82 6.64
N TYR A 297 8.16 32.21 5.55
CA TYR A 297 6.77 31.76 5.41
C TYR A 297 6.74 30.24 5.23
N VAL A 298 5.77 29.60 5.88
CA VAL A 298 5.46 28.19 5.66
C VAL A 298 4.89 28.02 4.26
N ILE A 299 5.34 26.98 3.55
CA ILE A 299 4.85 26.66 2.21
C ILE A 299 3.53 25.90 2.36
N PRO A 300 2.39 26.46 1.94
CA PRO A 300 1.10 25.79 2.04
C PRO A 300 0.99 24.74 0.93
N ILE A 301 1.03 23.46 1.31
CA ILE A 301 0.93 22.32 0.39
C ILE A 301 -0.31 21.52 0.77
N ASP A 302 -1.10 21.14 -0.23
CA ASP A 302 -2.26 20.30 -0.07
C ASP A 302 -1.84 18.89 0.45
N ASN A 303 -2.65 18.30 1.31
CA ASN A 303 -2.39 16.97 1.88
C ASN A 303 -2.37 15.84 0.85
N GLU A 304 -2.96 16.05 -0.33
CA GLU A 304 -2.95 15.09 -1.44
C GLU A 304 -1.64 15.16 -2.26
N LEU A 305 -0.78 16.14 -1.96
CA LEU A 305 0.51 16.33 -2.62
C LEU A 305 1.67 16.03 -1.68
N ARG A 306 2.72 15.48 -2.24
CA ARG A 306 3.95 15.16 -1.52
C ARG A 306 5.06 16.13 -1.93
N ASN A 307 5.63 16.82 -0.95
CA ASN A 307 6.82 17.64 -1.18
C ASN A 307 8.07 16.77 -1.26
N ILE A 308 8.69 16.76 -2.42
CA ILE A 308 9.90 15.96 -2.69
C ILE A 308 11.17 16.72 -2.30
N THR A 309 11.15 18.07 -2.42
CA THR A 309 12.29 18.92 -2.04
C THR A 309 12.55 18.90 -0.52
N GLY A 310 11.49 18.63 0.28
CA GLY A 310 11.59 18.60 1.75
C GLY A 310 11.63 19.99 2.41
N ALA A 311 11.65 21.08 1.64
CA ALA A 311 11.58 22.43 2.16
C ALA A 311 10.16 22.75 2.66
N THR A 312 9.99 22.99 3.95
CA THR A 312 8.69 23.33 4.57
C THR A 312 8.44 24.82 4.66
N GLU A 313 9.49 25.61 4.54
CA GLU A 313 9.48 27.08 4.67
C GLU A 313 10.30 27.71 3.54
N ALA A 314 9.96 28.95 3.21
CA ALA A 314 10.70 29.74 2.27
C ALA A 314 10.94 31.14 2.81
N LYS A 315 12.19 31.63 2.68
CA LYS A 315 12.58 32.96 3.05
C LYS A 315 12.23 33.92 1.90
N VAL A 316 11.45 34.93 2.19
CA VAL A 316 11.06 35.99 1.26
C VAL A 316 11.81 37.27 1.64
N THR A 317 12.50 37.86 0.68
CA THR A 317 13.15 39.16 0.82
C THR A 317 12.59 40.09 -0.24
N VAL A 318 12.10 41.25 0.19
CA VAL A 318 11.53 42.29 -0.64
C VAL A 318 12.37 43.56 -0.49
N GLU A 319 12.85 44.07 -1.59
CA GLU A 319 13.68 45.31 -1.64
C GLU A 319 13.02 46.32 -2.57
N ILE A 320 12.83 47.54 -2.08
CA ILE A 320 12.28 48.66 -2.87
C ILE A 320 13.46 49.47 -3.37
N VAL A 321 13.51 49.73 -4.65
CA VAL A 321 14.64 50.36 -5.34
C VAL A 321 14.25 51.70 -5.92
N GLY A 322 15.13 52.69 -5.78
CA GLY A 322 14.98 53.99 -6.41
C GLY A 322 14.00 54.95 -5.74
N LEU A 323 13.47 54.62 -4.58
CA LEU A 323 12.60 55.47 -3.79
C LEU A 323 13.33 56.00 -2.53
N GLU A 324 12.97 57.21 -2.11
CA GLU A 324 13.43 57.85 -0.87
C GLU A 324 12.25 58.11 0.08
N THR A 325 12.54 58.47 1.32
CA THR A 325 11.54 58.79 2.32
C THR A 325 11.70 60.22 2.81
N LYS A 326 10.55 60.91 3.09
CA LYS A 326 10.49 62.24 3.63
C LYS A 326 9.44 62.32 4.73
N ASN A 327 9.85 62.83 5.91
CA ASN A 327 8.89 63.06 7.00
C ASN A 327 8.24 64.44 6.80
N VAL A 328 6.91 64.48 6.83
CA VAL A 328 6.12 65.70 6.66
C VAL A 328 5.12 65.86 7.77
N LYS A 329 4.77 67.11 8.08
CA LYS A 329 3.78 67.41 9.10
C LYS A 329 2.46 67.78 8.42
N VAL A 330 1.47 66.91 8.52
CA VAL A 330 0.16 67.09 7.88
C VAL A 330 -0.75 67.85 8.87
N THR A 331 -1.26 69.01 8.48
CA THR A 331 -2.21 69.85 9.24
C THR A 331 -3.59 69.89 8.61
N ASN A 332 -3.69 69.52 7.31
CA ASN A 332 -4.96 69.38 6.59
C ASN A 332 -5.59 68.02 6.91
N ILE A 333 -6.39 68.00 7.99
CA ILE A 333 -7.09 66.79 8.47
C ILE A 333 -8.59 67.02 8.31
N SER A 334 -9.30 66.09 7.70
CA SER A 334 -10.74 66.16 7.46
C SER A 334 -11.45 64.85 7.78
N CYS A 335 -12.76 64.93 7.99
CA CYS A 335 -13.62 63.79 8.18
C CYS A 335 -14.63 63.69 7.02
N ILE A 336 -14.96 62.53 6.61
CA ILE A 336 -16.03 62.22 5.64
C ILE A 336 -17.02 61.22 6.26
N ASN A 337 -18.22 61.14 5.67
CA ASN A 337 -19.27 60.20 6.08
C ASN A 337 -19.70 60.37 7.56
N VAL A 338 -19.78 61.63 8.02
CA VAL A 338 -20.35 61.92 9.36
C VAL A 338 -21.84 61.62 9.30
N THR A 339 -22.36 60.85 10.25
CA THR A 339 -23.78 60.46 10.30
C THR A 339 -24.65 61.71 10.48
N GLU A 340 -25.81 61.74 9.84
CA GLU A 340 -26.78 62.86 9.94
C GLU A 340 -27.23 63.04 11.39
N GLY A 341 -27.26 64.31 11.83
CA GLY A 341 -27.58 64.65 13.21
C GLY A 341 -26.37 64.68 14.18
N TYR A 342 -25.17 64.43 13.67
CA TYR A 342 -23.91 64.52 14.45
C TYR A 342 -22.93 65.48 13.78
N VAL A 343 -22.00 65.99 14.59
CA VAL A 343 -20.89 66.85 14.16
C VAL A 343 -19.59 66.21 14.71
N ALA A 344 -18.59 66.16 13.83
CA ALA A 344 -17.26 65.63 14.19
C ALA A 344 -16.27 66.79 14.30
N ASP A 345 -15.66 66.97 15.47
CA ASP A 345 -14.59 67.93 15.70
C ASP A 345 -13.24 67.20 15.81
N ILE A 346 -12.26 67.62 15.04
CA ILE A 346 -10.94 67.01 14.96
C ILE A 346 -10.04 67.57 16.08
N LEU A 347 -9.76 66.77 17.07
CA LEU A 347 -8.93 67.17 18.20
C LEU A 347 -7.43 67.19 17.85
N THR A 348 -7.01 66.29 16.95
CA THR A 348 -5.62 66.20 16.45
C THR A 348 -5.31 67.34 15.51
N LYS A 349 -4.40 68.23 15.90
CA LYS A 349 -4.07 69.43 15.12
C LYS A 349 -3.01 69.18 14.00
N SER A 350 -2.21 68.12 14.16
CA SER A 350 -1.22 67.75 13.15
C SER A 350 -0.80 66.30 13.31
N LEU A 351 -0.39 65.67 12.21
CA LEU A 351 0.06 64.33 12.14
C LEU A 351 1.44 64.26 11.46
N ASN A 352 2.39 63.58 12.06
CA ASN A 352 3.69 63.32 11.44
C ASN A 352 3.55 62.09 10.53
N VAL A 353 3.76 62.26 9.24
CA VAL A 353 3.57 61.26 8.22
C VAL A 353 4.90 61.03 7.48
N THR A 354 5.27 59.77 7.25
CA THR A 354 6.40 59.44 6.42
C THR A 354 5.88 59.13 5.02
N LEU A 355 6.29 59.95 4.06
CA LEU A 355 6.07 59.71 2.63
C LEU A 355 7.23 58.96 2.03
N ARG A 356 6.97 58.09 1.11
CA ARG A 356 7.97 57.44 0.26
C ARG A 356 7.63 57.67 -1.20
N GLY A 357 8.61 57.89 -2.06
CA GLY A 357 8.37 58.10 -3.48
C GLY A 357 9.65 58.44 -4.24
N ASN A 358 9.47 58.81 -5.51
CA ASN A 358 10.56 59.28 -6.35
C ASN A 358 11.20 60.54 -5.71
N PRO A 359 12.56 60.59 -5.61
CA PRO A 359 13.25 61.74 -5.01
C PRO A 359 12.89 63.10 -5.59
N GLU A 360 12.70 63.15 -6.96
CA GLU A 360 12.34 64.38 -7.63
C GLU A 360 10.93 64.87 -7.23
N SER A 361 9.97 63.95 -7.18
CA SER A 361 8.59 64.25 -6.74
C SER A 361 8.53 64.65 -5.26
N LEU A 362 9.26 63.92 -4.40
CA LEU A 362 9.34 64.22 -2.96
C LEU A 362 9.91 65.62 -2.68
N ALA A 363 10.86 66.09 -3.50
CA ALA A 363 11.43 67.44 -3.36
C ALA A 363 10.42 68.56 -3.64
N GLN A 364 9.45 68.30 -4.50
CA GLN A 364 8.45 69.32 -4.92
C GLN A 364 7.20 69.35 -4.07
N ILE A 365 6.97 68.31 -3.22
CA ILE A 365 5.79 68.20 -2.36
C ILE A 365 5.86 69.25 -1.24
N LYS A 366 4.78 70.06 -1.12
CA LYS A 366 4.52 70.98 -0.07
C LYS A 366 3.39 70.51 0.84
N ASP A 367 3.25 71.08 2.06
CA ASP A 367 2.25 70.72 3.04
C ASP A 367 0.81 70.81 2.50
N GLU A 368 0.55 71.75 1.57
CA GLU A 368 -0.75 71.96 0.91
C GLU A 368 -1.17 70.81 -0.01
N ASN A 369 -0.21 69.99 -0.50
CA ASN A 369 -0.48 68.83 -1.33
C ASN A 369 -0.91 67.59 -0.54
N ILE A 370 -0.87 67.66 0.81
CA ILE A 370 -1.08 66.50 1.65
C ILE A 370 -2.33 66.68 2.49
N ARG A 371 -3.20 65.70 2.46
CA ARG A 371 -4.41 65.68 3.30
C ARG A 371 -4.59 64.32 3.99
N ALA A 372 -5.02 64.35 5.25
CA ALA A 372 -5.42 63.19 6.00
C ALA A 372 -6.96 63.13 6.10
N VAL A 373 -7.54 62.00 5.71
CA VAL A 373 -8.99 61.85 5.69
C VAL A 373 -9.40 60.71 6.58
N ALA A 374 -10.23 61.00 7.57
CA ALA A 374 -10.87 59.98 8.42
C ALA A 374 -12.26 59.65 7.82
N ASP A 375 -12.49 58.39 7.53
CA ASP A 375 -13.79 57.85 7.10
C ASP A 375 -14.56 57.38 8.33
N LEU A 376 -15.73 57.93 8.57
CA LEU A 376 -16.55 57.62 9.75
C LEU A 376 -17.76 56.72 9.42
N ALA A 377 -17.85 56.18 8.19
CA ALA A 377 -18.98 55.35 7.76
C ALA A 377 -19.28 54.15 8.67
N ASP A 378 -18.23 53.54 9.25
CA ASP A 378 -18.34 52.35 10.09
C ASP A 378 -18.39 52.67 11.60
N MET A 379 -18.49 53.95 11.98
CA MET A 379 -18.50 54.35 13.39
C MET A 379 -19.92 54.39 13.96
N ASN A 380 -20.10 53.85 15.15
CA ASN A 380 -21.37 53.83 15.86
C ASN A 380 -21.86 55.28 16.18
N GLU A 381 -23.16 55.50 16.03
CA GLU A 381 -23.88 56.76 16.28
C GLU A 381 -23.93 57.09 17.79
N SER A 382 -22.78 57.30 18.42
CA SER A 382 -22.73 57.70 19.82
C SER A 382 -21.81 58.90 20.03
N VAL A 383 -22.21 59.78 20.96
CA VAL A 383 -21.39 60.93 21.38
C VAL A 383 -20.17 60.41 22.15
N GLY A 384 -18.98 60.88 21.77
CA GLY A 384 -17.75 60.45 22.42
C GLY A 384 -16.48 60.78 21.65
N THR A 385 -15.34 60.46 22.22
CA THR A 385 -14.03 60.62 21.60
C THR A 385 -13.64 59.32 20.92
N TYR A 386 -13.25 59.36 19.68
CA TYR A 386 -12.88 58.23 18.86
C TYR A 386 -11.50 58.43 18.23
N MET A 387 -10.88 57.31 17.83
CA MET A 387 -9.56 57.33 17.20
C MET A 387 -9.62 56.52 15.88
N PRO A 388 -10.31 57.05 14.85
CA PRO A 388 -10.36 56.41 13.54
C PRO A 388 -9.02 56.46 12.85
N ARG A 389 -8.81 55.46 11.97
CA ARG A 389 -7.68 55.42 11.03
C ARG A 389 -7.91 56.51 9.97
N VAL A 390 -6.82 57.11 9.49
CA VAL A 390 -6.86 58.10 8.41
C VAL A 390 -6.11 57.58 7.19
N ARG A 391 -6.67 57.86 6.03
CA ARG A 391 -5.98 57.71 4.78
C ARG A 391 -5.25 58.99 4.42
N ILE A 392 -4.00 58.84 4.04
CA ILE A 392 -3.16 59.98 3.64
C ILE A 392 -3.20 60.02 2.11
N TYR A 393 -3.56 61.19 1.57
CA TYR A 393 -3.56 61.46 0.13
C TYR A 393 -2.49 62.51 -0.17
N VAL A 394 -1.78 62.31 -1.29
CA VAL A 394 -0.80 63.25 -1.82
C VAL A 394 -1.35 63.72 -3.19
N ASP A 395 -1.97 64.86 -3.19
CA ASP A 395 -2.69 65.38 -4.37
C ASP A 395 -1.69 65.89 -5.44
N GLY A 396 -1.88 65.43 -6.67
CA GLY A 396 -1.04 65.76 -7.83
C GLY A 396 0.17 64.84 -8.08
N TYR A 397 0.41 63.82 -7.21
CA TYR A 397 1.52 62.89 -7.35
C TYR A 397 1.02 61.46 -7.23
N THR A 398 1.29 60.61 -8.22
CA THR A 398 0.93 59.19 -8.23
C THR A 398 2.03 58.27 -7.81
N ASP A 399 3.29 58.75 -7.86
CA ASP A 399 4.53 58.02 -7.58
C ASP A 399 5.02 58.26 -6.13
N VAL A 400 4.19 58.93 -5.32
CA VAL A 400 4.45 59.21 -3.87
C VAL A 400 3.24 58.79 -3.04
N GLY A 401 3.50 58.19 -1.91
CA GLY A 401 2.43 57.86 -0.95
C GLY A 401 2.95 57.70 0.48
N ALA A 402 2.05 57.67 1.41
CA ALA A 402 2.38 57.47 2.81
C ALA A 402 2.70 56.00 3.07
N ILE A 403 3.72 55.75 3.87
CA ILE A 403 4.01 54.42 4.48
C ILE A 403 3.53 54.41 5.94
N LYS A 404 3.19 53.24 6.44
CA LYS A 404 2.70 53.07 7.80
C LYS A 404 3.79 53.42 8.81
N SER A 405 3.42 53.95 9.97
CA SER A 405 4.34 54.30 11.04
C SER A 405 4.63 53.05 11.89
N GLY A 406 5.80 52.44 11.67
CA GLY A 406 6.15 51.21 12.39
C GLY A 406 5.16 50.06 12.13
N GLY A 407 4.63 49.95 10.91
CA GLY A 407 3.66 48.92 10.51
C GLY A 407 2.21 49.19 10.95
N THR A 408 1.94 50.38 11.55
CA THR A 408 0.60 50.76 11.99
C THR A 408 0.04 51.93 11.17
N ASP A 409 -1.26 51.86 10.88
CA ASP A 409 -1.96 52.93 10.20
C ASP A 409 -1.96 54.23 11.02
N TYR A 410 -1.98 55.37 10.36
CA TYR A 410 -2.16 56.65 11.01
C TYR A 410 -3.58 56.76 11.56
N ALA A 411 -3.73 57.42 12.74
CA ALA A 411 -5.01 57.66 13.40
C ALA A 411 -5.07 59.04 13.98
N VAL A 412 -6.27 59.61 14.12
CA VAL A 412 -6.52 60.92 14.69
C VAL A 412 -7.61 60.85 15.76
N TYR A 413 -7.53 61.71 16.75
CA TYR A 413 -8.58 61.85 17.75
C TYR A 413 -9.68 62.80 17.21
N ILE A 414 -10.93 62.33 17.27
CA ILE A 414 -12.12 63.07 16.85
C ILE A 414 -13.15 62.98 17.96
N GLN A 415 -13.78 64.14 18.24
CA GLN A 415 -14.94 64.24 19.13
C GLN A 415 -16.18 64.21 18.26
N ILE A 416 -17.12 63.31 18.54
CA ILE A 416 -18.44 63.30 17.90
C ILE A 416 -19.46 63.78 18.90
N ASP A 417 -20.18 64.84 18.52
CA ASP A 417 -21.26 65.43 19.31
C ASP A 417 -22.55 65.44 18.52
N LYS A 418 -23.71 65.59 19.19
CA LYS A 418 -24.98 65.81 18.53
C LYS A 418 -24.99 67.20 17.85
N ALA A 419 -25.44 67.26 16.63
CA ALA A 419 -25.64 68.53 15.95
C ALA A 419 -26.65 69.39 16.73
N PRO A 420 -26.41 70.70 16.90
CA PRO A 420 -27.40 71.61 17.51
C PRO A 420 -28.72 71.55 16.71
N GLU A 421 -29.83 71.38 17.46
CA GLU A 421 -31.17 71.40 16.88
C GLU A 421 -31.36 72.70 16.09
N LYS A 422 -31.66 72.60 14.80
CA LYS A 422 -32.02 73.82 14.00
C LYS A 422 -33.27 74.41 14.58
N VAL A 423 -33.14 75.55 15.28
CA VAL A 423 -34.28 76.36 15.67
C VAL A 423 -34.99 76.80 14.38
N PRO A 424 -36.26 76.47 14.23
CA PRO A 424 -36.99 76.91 13.03
C PRO A 424 -36.96 78.44 12.98
N GLU A 425 -36.54 78.99 11.83
CA GLU A 425 -36.57 80.42 11.54
C GLU A 425 -38.02 80.88 11.63
N VAL A 426 -38.34 81.66 12.69
CA VAL A 426 -39.70 82.28 12.79
C VAL A 426 -39.81 83.29 11.70
N ILE A 427 -40.57 82.94 10.66
CA ILE A 427 -41.00 83.94 9.58
C ILE A 427 -41.88 84.91 10.30
N PRO A 428 -41.54 86.23 10.36
CA PRO A 428 -42.45 87.22 10.90
C PRO A 428 -43.71 87.34 10.02
N GLU A 429 -44.89 87.07 10.64
CA GLU A 429 -46.21 87.39 10.01
C GLU A 429 -46.22 88.83 9.63
N MET A 430 -46.38 89.09 8.33
CA MET A 430 -46.72 90.43 7.82
C MET A 430 -48.17 90.74 8.25
N GLU A 431 -48.31 91.62 9.19
CA GLU A 431 -49.58 92.26 9.48
C GLU A 431 -50.12 92.93 8.19
N SER A 432 -51.23 92.42 7.73
CA SER A 432 -52.05 93.12 6.67
C SER A 432 -52.84 94.21 7.37
N ASP A 433 -52.37 95.40 7.29
CA ASP A 433 -53.24 96.58 7.50
C ASP A 433 -54.14 96.73 6.27
N LEU A 434 -55.43 96.50 6.49
CA LEU A 434 -56.53 96.87 5.67
C LEU A 434 -57.07 98.24 6.19
N ASP A 435 -56.96 99.23 5.39
CA ASP A 435 -57.96 100.28 5.21
C ASP A 435 -58.13 100.66 3.74
#